data_466cc927ed0ec4f0d7805be21720734b
#
_entry.id   466cc927ed0ec4f0d7805be21720734b
#
_cell.length_a   1.000
_cell.length_b   1.000
_cell.length_c   1.000
_cell.angle_alpha   90.00
_cell.angle_beta   90.00
_cell.angle_gamma   90.00
#
_symmetry.space_group_name_H-M   'P 1'
#
loop_
_entity.id
_entity.type
_entity.pdbx_description
1 polymer ?
#
loop_
_entity_poly.entity_id
_entity_poly.type
_entity_poly.pdbx_seq_one_letter_code
_entity_poly.pdbx_strand_id
1 'polypeptide(L)'
;MEAQPPATKYCIFTERDHDIWEFQFLKAHNLAVDEWVAWQDYLSKQPAKPGVTMVRALLDFRPDGPIPLLYALQKNNEWRKRNPNIDPIPVKVAMLLKQTSRFQKGYADLLKEGVNVFGMRRVRVELFYDAYPQAIRWLLED
;
A
#
# COMPACT_ATOMS: atom_id res chain seq x y z
N MET A 1 4.82 26.00 7.58
CA MET A 1 5.98 25.09 7.50
C MET A 1 5.57 23.85 6.69
N GLU A 2 6.22 23.62 5.59
CA GLU A 2 5.93 22.45 4.78
C GLU A 2 6.39 21.17 5.48
N ALA A 3 5.54 20.15 5.43
CA ALA A 3 5.92 18.84 5.93
C ALA A 3 7.04 18.26 5.06
N GLN A 4 8.05 17.69 5.67
CA GLN A 4 9.12 17.04 4.93
C GLN A 4 8.81 15.57 4.68
N PRO A 5 9.27 15.00 3.55
CA PRO A 5 9.11 13.57 3.30
C PRO A 5 9.76 12.77 4.43
N PRO A 6 9.17 11.62 4.82
CA PRO A 6 9.80 10.77 5.81
C PRO A 6 11.14 10.22 5.30
N ALA A 7 12.14 10.20 6.18
CA ALA A 7 13.42 9.55 5.90
C ALA A 7 13.26 8.07 6.24
N THR A 8 13.21 7.21 5.23
CA THR A 8 12.94 5.78 5.43
C THR A 8 14.12 4.91 4.98
N LYS A 9 14.23 3.74 5.62
CA LYS A 9 15.31 2.80 5.40
C LYS A 9 14.82 1.48 4.82
N TYR A 10 13.63 1.04 5.22
CA TYR A 10 13.10 -0.28 4.87
C TYR A 10 11.92 -0.23 3.91
N CYS A 11 11.25 0.90 3.81
CA CYS A 11 10.17 1.12 2.85
C CYS A 11 10.56 2.30 1.96
N ILE A 12 10.82 2.02 0.70
CA ILE A 12 11.29 3.03 -0.27
C ILE A 12 10.13 3.43 -1.16
N PHE A 13 9.78 4.71 -1.13
CA PHE A 13 8.72 5.27 -1.96
C PHE A 13 9.30 5.81 -3.28
N THR A 14 8.61 5.51 -4.37
CA THR A 14 8.89 6.08 -5.69
C THR A 14 7.56 6.44 -6.35
N GLU A 15 7.44 7.65 -6.83
CA GLU A 15 6.29 8.03 -7.65
C GLU A 15 6.60 7.65 -9.10
N ARG A 16 5.75 6.79 -9.68
CA ARG A 16 5.89 6.32 -11.05
C ARG A 16 4.95 7.11 -11.98
N ASP A 17 5.13 6.93 -13.27
CA ASP A 17 4.25 7.51 -14.28
C ASP A 17 2.79 7.14 -14.03
N HIS A 18 1.87 7.99 -14.47
CA HIS A 18 0.42 7.83 -14.28
C HIS A 18 -0.03 7.85 -12.82
N ASP A 19 0.72 8.59 -11.97
CA ASP A 19 0.40 8.79 -10.55
C ASP A 19 0.35 7.49 -9.74
N ILE A 20 1.18 6.51 -10.10
CA ILE A 20 1.31 5.28 -9.33
C ILE A 20 2.31 5.50 -8.20
N TRP A 21 1.89 5.20 -6.97
CA TRP A 21 2.73 5.22 -5.79
C TRP A 21 3.32 3.84 -5.56
N GLU A 22 4.62 3.70 -5.74
CA GLU A 22 5.32 2.43 -5.54
C GLU A 22 6.06 2.44 -4.21
N PHE A 23 5.76 1.43 -3.39
CA PHE A 23 6.44 1.21 -2.11
C PHE A 23 7.17 -0.13 -2.19
N GLN A 24 8.49 -0.08 -2.14
CA GLN A 24 9.31 -1.28 -2.11
C GLN A 24 9.71 -1.57 -0.66
N PHE A 25 9.37 -2.75 -0.16
CA PHE A 25 9.66 -3.19 1.20
C PHE A 25 10.94 -4.02 1.18
N LEU A 26 12.03 -3.45 1.69
CA LEU A 26 13.33 -4.12 1.73
C LEU A 26 13.40 -5.16 2.86
N LYS A 27 12.55 -5.02 3.88
CA LYS A 27 12.40 -5.95 4.99
C LYS A 27 10.94 -6.18 5.31
N ALA A 28 10.60 -7.43 5.69
CA ALA A 28 9.23 -7.83 6.02
C ALA A 28 9.00 -7.77 7.55
N HIS A 29 9.19 -6.60 8.16
CA HIS A 29 9.01 -6.44 9.61
C HIS A 29 8.22 -5.18 9.96
N ASN A 30 7.90 -5.04 11.24
CA ASN A 30 7.03 -3.97 11.72
C ASN A 30 7.57 -2.57 11.43
N LEU A 31 8.88 -2.37 11.47
CA LEU A 31 9.49 -1.05 11.17
C LEU A 31 9.22 -0.62 9.73
N ALA A 32 9.23 -1.56 8.79
CA ALA A 32 8.90 -1.26 7.39
C ALA A 32 7.44 -0.81 7.26
N VAL A 33 6.53 -1.42 8.01
CA VAL A 33 5.13 -1.02 8.06
C VAL A 33 4.98 0.38 8.64
N ASP A 34 5.68 0.69 9.72
CA ASP A 34 5.65 2.03 10.34
C ASP A 34 6.11 3.09 9.34
N GLU A 35 7.15 2.80 8.56
CA GLU A 35 7.64 3.70 7.52
C GLU A 35 6.61 3.89 6.39
N TRP A 36 5.93 2.82 6.01
CA TRP A 36 4.86 2.89 5.02
C TRP A 36 3.71 3.77 5.48
N VAL A 37 3.29 3.64 6.73
CA VAL A 37 2.25 4.50 7.31
C VAL A 37 2.70 5.96 7.35
N ALA A 38 3.98 6.22 7.67
CA ALA A 38 4.53 7.57 7.64
C ALA A 38 4.46 8.17 6.23
N TRP A 39 4.74 7.37 5.19
CA TRP A 39 4.58 7.81 3.81
C TRP A 39 3.13 8.11 3.46
N GLN A 40 2.18 7.27 3.88
CA GLN A 40 0.77 7.52 3.67
C GLN A 40 0.33 8.84 4.31
N ASP A 41 0.77 9.08 5.54
CA ASP A 41 0.49 10.33 6.25
C ASP A 41 1.00 11.53 5.47
N TYR A 42 2.26 11.49 5.06
CA TYR A 42 2.87 12.56 4.28
C TYR A 42 2.13 12.80 2.97
N LEU A 43 1.88 11.75 2.21
CA LEU A 43 1.24 11.86 0.88
C LEU A 43 -0.20 12.37 0.99
N SER A 44 -0.93 11.97 2.03
CA SER A 44 -2.31 12.42 2.24
C SER A 44 -2.41 13.92 2.54
N LYS A 45 -1.33 14.51 3.03
CA LYS A 45 -1.28 15.93 3.38
C LYS A 45 -0.75 16.81 2.24
N GLN A 46 -0.34 16.21 1.12
CA GLN A 46 0.08 16.95 -0.05
C GLN A 46 -1.14 17.46 -0.83
N PRO A 47 -0.99 18.57 -1.59
CA PRO A 47 -2.10 19.06 -2.42
C PRO A 47 -2.58 17.99 -3.39
N ALA A 48 -3.91 17.85 -3.52
CA ALA A 48 -4.50 16.91 -4.46
C ALA A 48 -4.15 17.31 -5.90
N LYS A 49 -3.74 16.33 -6.71
CA LYS A 49 -3.48 16.57 -8.12
C LYS A 49 -4.80 16.68 -8.89
N PRO A 50 -4.96 17.67 -9.78
CA PRO A 50 -6.18 17.79 -10.58
C PRO A 50 -6.42 16.51 -11.41
N GLY A 51 -7.69 16.04 -11.42
CA GLY A 51 -8.08 14.88 -12.21
C GLY A 51 -7.77 13.53 -11.58
N VAL A 52 -7.10 13.49 -10.44
CA VAL A 52 -6.83 12.23 -9.73
C VAL A 52 -8.01 11.93 -8.81
N THR A 53 -8.76 10.87 -9.14
CA THR A 53 -9.95 10.44 -8.40
C THR A 53 -9.75 9.10 -7.68
N MET A 54 -8.59 8.47 -7.82
CA MET A 54 -8.28 7.16 -7.26
C MET A 54 -6.81 7.10 -6.89
N VAL A 55 -6.50 6.51 -5.74
CA VAL A 55 -5.12 6.19 -5.37
C VAL A 55 -4.75 4.85 -5.99
N ARG A 56 -3.60 4.81 -6.67
CA ARG A 56 -3.07 3.59 -7.28
C ARG A 56 -1.72 3.31 -6.63
N ALA A 57 -1.64 2.25 -5.84
CA ALA A 57 -0.45 1.90 -5.07
C ALA A 57 0.07 0.52 -5.44
N LEU A 58 1.38 0.41 -5.60
CA LEU A 58 2.08 -0.87 -5.78
C LEU A 58 2.90 -1.14 -4.53
N LEU A 59 2.63 -2.26 -3.88
CA LEU A 59 3.41 -2.72 -2.73
C LEU A 59 4.30 -3.87 -3.20
N ASP A 60 5.60 -3.62 -3.28
CA ASP A 60 6.57 -4.61 -3.77
C ASP A 60 7.21 -5.33 -2.58
N PHE A 61 6.80 -6.58 -2.37
CA PHE A 61 7.28 -7.45 -1.30
C PHE A 61 8.36 -8.44 -1.77
N ARG A 62 8.84 -8.32 -3.01
CA ARG A 62 9.79 -9.29 -3.55
C ARG A 62 11.12 -9.39 -2.77
N PRO A 63 11.68 -8.29 -2.21
CA PRO A 63 12.98 -8.40 -1.54
C PRO A 63 13.00 -9.33 -0.33
N ASP A 64 11.96 -9.31 0.53
CA ASP A 64 12.01 -10.03 1.82
C ASP A 64 10.69 -10.74 2.14
N GLY A 65 9.76 -10.84 1.20
CA GLY A 65 8.45 -11.45 1.40
C GLY A 65 7.40 -10.49 1.93
N PRO A 66 6.17 -10.99 2.19
CA PRO A 66 5.06 -10.16 2.63
C PRO A 66 5.27 -9.59 4.03
N ILE A 67 4.84 -8.35 4.21
CA ILE A 67 4.89 -7.67 5.52
C ILE A 67 3.89 -8.31 6.49
N PRO A 68 4.05 -8.08 7.82
CA PRO A 68 3.07 -8.57 8.81
C PRO A 68 1.70 -7.92 8.56
N LEU A 69 0.77 -8.69 8.00
CA LEU A 69 -0.49 -8.17 7.50
C LEU A 69 -1.39 -7.62 8.59
N LEU A 70 -1.56 -8.35 9.70
CA LEU A 70 -2.40 -7.89 10.79
C LEU A 70 -1.88 -6.59 11.41
N TYR A 71 -0.56 -6.50 11.59
CA TYR A 71 0.08 -5.27 12.05
C TYR A 71 -0.16 -4.12 11.08
N ALA A 72 -0.01 -4.37 9.78
CA ALA A 72 -0.21 -3.35 8.75
C ALA A 72 -1.67 -2.84 8.73
N LEU A 73 -2.63 -3.75 8.79
CA LEU A 73 -4.05 -3.38 8.82
C LEU A 73 -4.40 -2.60 10.09
N GLN A 74 -3.88 -3.02 11.23
CA GLN A 74 -4.10 -2.34 12.51
C GLN A 74 -3.53 -0.92 12.49
N LYS A 75 -2.28 -0.76 12.03
CA LYS A 75 -1.63 0.55 11.96
C LYS A 75 -2.32 1.49 10.97
N ASN A 76 -2.75 0.96 9.84
CA ASN A 76 -3.49 1.73 8.87
C ASN A 76 -4.85 2.19 9.42
N ASN A 77 -5.53 1.31 10.15
CA ASN A 77 -6.81 1.64 10.80
C ASN A 77 -6.62 2.71 11.89
N GLU A 78 -5.57 2.60 12.71
CA GLU A 78 -5.24 3.62 13.70
C GLU A 78 -4.98 4.98 13.05
N TRP A 79 -4.25 4.99 11.93
CA TRP A 79 -3.98 6.21 11.18
C TRP A 79 -5.28 6.85 10.67
N ARG A 80 -6.20 6.04 10.14
CA ARG A 80 -7.51 6.55 9.69
C ARG A 80 -8.30 7.19 10.82
N LYS A 81 -8.28 6.59 12.00
CA LYS A 81 -8.96 7.13 13.18
C LYS A 81 -8.39 8.47 13.63
N ARG A 82 -7.07 8.65 13.48
CA ARG A 82 -6.41 9.92 13.80
C ARG A 82 -6.63 11.00 12.73
N ASN A 83 -7.08 10.60 11.54
CA ASN A 83 -7.24 11.51 10.40
C ASN A 83 -8.67 11.42 9.82
N PRO A 84 -9.72 11.69 10.65
CA PRO A 84 -11.10 11.49 10.21
C PRO A 84 -11.55 12.49 9.14
N ASN A 85 -10.85 13.61 8.98
CA ASN A 85 -11.20 14.66 8.02
C ASN A 85 -10.62 14.43 6.62
N ILE A 86 -9.86 13.38 6.44
CA ILE A 86 -9.34 13.02 5.11
C ILE A 86 -10.46 12.28 4.37
N ASP A 87 -10.91 12.84 3.25
CA ASP A 87 -11.95 12.23 2.44
C ASP A 87 -11.49 10.88 1.88
N PRO A 88 -12.26 9.80 2.11
CA PRO A 88 -11.91 8.50 1.57
C PRO A 88 -12.15 8.49 0.05
N ILE A 89 -11.08 8.40 -0.73
CA ILE A 89 -11.17 8.15 -2.16
C ILE A 89 -10.90 6.67 -2.42
N PRO A 90 -11.39 6.13 -3.55
CA PRO A 90 -11.10 4.73 -3.89
C PRO A 90 -9.60 4.47 -4.00
N VAL A 91 -9.19 3.28 -3.57
CA VAL A 91 -7.79 2.87 -3.58
C VAL A 91 -7.67 1.52 -4.31
N LYS A 92 -6.75 1.45 -5.26
CA LYS A 92 -6.33 0.19 -5.89
C LYS A 92 -4.94 -0.14 -5.38
N VAL A 93 -4.77 -1.35 -4.88
CA VAL A 93 -3.48 -1.81 -4.37
C VAL A 93 -3.08 -3.08 -5.09
N ALA A 94 -1.96 -3.04 -5.80
CA ALA A 94 -1.33 -4.23 -6.35
C ALA A 94 -0.24 -4.68 -5.39
N MET A 95 -0.30 -5.92 -4.95
CA MET A 95 0.74 -6.52 -4.11
C MET A 95 1.58 -7.46 -4.96
N LEU A 96 2.89 -7.22 -5.00
CA LEU A 96 3.82 -7.96 -5.83
C LEU A 96 4.70 -8.85 -4.94
N LEU A 97 4.61 -10.17 -5.16
CA LEU A 97 5.32 -11.17 -4.38
C LEU A 97 6.19 -12.03 -5.30
N LYS A 98 7.16 -12.72 -4.71
CA LYS A 98 7.91 -13.75 -5.45
C LYS A 98 7.03 -14.98 -5.65
N GLN A 99 7.14 -15.61 -6.80
CA GLN A 99 6.38 -16.80 -7.13
C GLN A 99 6.68 -17.99 -6.20
N THR A 100 7.82 -17.98 -5.55
CA THR A 100 8.24 -19.01 -4.60
C THR A 100 7.68 -18.81 -3.18
N SER A 101 6.86 -17.78 -2.96
CA SER A 101 6.29 -17.51 -1.64
C SER A 101 5.36 -18.64 -1.21
N ARG A 102 5.67 -19.26 -0.05
CA ARG A 102 4.86 -20.36 0.51
C ARG A 102 3.55 -19.89 1.14
N PHE A 103 3.39 -18.59 1.30
CA PHE A 103 2.26 -18.02 2.05
C PHE A 103 1.17 -17.42 1.15
N GLN A 104 1.22 -17.72 -0.16
CA GLN A 104 0.36 -17.07 -1.15
C GLN A 104 -1.13 -17.15 -0.82
N LYS A 105 -1.64 -18.37 -0.59
CA LYS A 105 -3.08 -18.57 -0.36
C LYS A 105 -3.52 -18.02 0.99
N GLY A 106 -2.79 -18.34 2.04
CA GLY A 106 -3.11 -17.88 3.39
C GLY A 106 -3.05 -16.36 3.51
N TYR A 107 -2.07 -15.73 2.86
CA TYR A 107 -1.94 -14.29 2.86
C TYR A 107 -3.12 -13.60 2.15
N ALA A 108 -3.52 -14.14 1.00
CA ALA A 108 -4.67 -13.60 0.25
C ALA A 108 -5.96 -13.71 1.06
N ASP A 109 -6.19 -14.84 1.72
CA ASP A 109 -7.37 -15.05 2.55
C ASP A 109 -7.40 -14.11 3.76
N LEU A 110 -6.26 -13.96 4.44
CA LEU A 110 -6.13 -13.02 5.56
C LEU A 110 -6.36 -11.58 5.13
N LEU A 111 -5.88 -11.20 3.95
CA LEU A 111 -6.05 -9.86 3.42
C LEU A 111 -7.53 -9.56 3.17
N LYS A 112 -8.25 -10.48 2.52
CA LYS A 112 -9.69 -10.32 2.26
C LYS A 112 -10.48 -10.21 3.54
N GLU A 113 -10.18 -11.05 4.52
CA GLU A 113 -10.82 -11.03 5.83
C GLU A 113 -10.53 -9.72 6.56
N GLY A 114 -9.27 -9.28 6.56
CA GLY A 114 -8.86 -8.03 7.19
C GLY A 114 -9.52 -6.81 6.58
N VAL A 115 -9.64 -6.75 5.26
CA VAL A 115 -10.32 -5.66 4.56
C VAL A 115 -11.79 -5.60 5.00
N ASN A 116 -12.46 -6.74 5.13
CA ASN A 116 -13.85 -6.79 5.59
C ASN A 116 -13.99 -6.35 7.05
N VAL A 117 -13.11 -6.86 7.94
CA VAL A 117 -13.15 -6.56 9.38
C VAL A 117 -12.93 -5.07 9.64
N PHE A 118 -11.99 -4.44 8.94
CA PHE A 118 -11.68 -3.03 9.13
C PHE A 118 -12.54 -2.10 8.27
N GLY A 119 -13.54 -2.62 7.56
CA GLY A 119 -14.50 -1.80 6.81
C GLY A 119 -13.92 -1.05 5.62
N MET A 120 -12.85 -1.54 5.02
CA MET A 120 -12.17 -0.90 3.90
C MET A 120 -12.93 -1.12 2.58
N ARG A 121 -14.15 -0.58 2.47
CA ARG A 121 -15.08 -0.86 1.35
C ARG A 121 -14.62 -0.30 0.00
N ARG A 122 -13.76 0.71 -0.01
CA ARG A 122 -13.29 1.36 -1.23
C ARG A 122 -11.88 0.94 -1.63
N VAL A 123 -11.37 -0.12 -1.02
CA VAL A 123 -10.04 -0.66 -1.33
C VAL A 123 -10.19 -1.92 -2.16
N ARG A 124 -9.58 -1.94 -3.34
CA ARG A 124 -9.47 -3.15 -4.17
C ARG A 124 -8.02 -3.60 -4.15
N VAL A 125 -7.80 -4.87 -3.86
CA VAL A 125 -6.46 -5.46 -3.75
C VAL A 125 -6.35 -6.65 -4.67
N GLU A 126 -5.23 -6.74 -5.41
CA GLU A 126 -4.91 -7.88 -6.25
C GLU A 126 -3.46 -8.30 -5.99
N LEU A 127 -3.20 -9.60 -6.01
CA LEU A 127 -1.87 -10.15 -5.81
C LEU A 127 -1.27 -10.58 -7.14
N PHE A 128 0.02 -10.28 -7.33
CA PHE A 128 0.78 -10.62 -8.53
C PHE A 128 2.08 -11.31 -8.10
N TYR A 129 2.49 -12.30 -8.87
CA TYR A 129 3.66 -13.12 -8.55
C TYR A 129 4.71 -12.94 -9.63
N ASP A 130 5.80 -12.23 -9.32
CA ASP A 130 6.87 -11.87 -10.27
C ASP A 130 6.38 -11.25 -11.58
N ALA A 131 5.23 -10.56 -11.51
CA ALA A 131 4.53 -10.04 -12.68
C ALA A 131 4.37 -8.53 -12.60
N TYR A 132 5.50 -7.80 -12.53
CA TYR A 132 5.49 -6.34 -12.42
C TYR A 132 4.69 -5.65 -13.54
N PRO A 133 4.90 -5.99 -14.84
CA PRO A 133 4.14 -5.33 -15.90
C PRO A 133 2.64 -5.55 -15.79
N GLN A 134 2.21 -6.75 -15.39
CA GLN A 134 0.79 -7.07 -15.22
C GLN A 134 0.20 -6.30 -14.03
N ALA A 135 0.96 -6.13 -12.96
CA ALA A 135 0.53 -5.34 -11.80
C ALA A 135 0.29 -3.88 -12.19
N ILE A 136 1.20 -3.28 -12.95
CA ILE A 136 1.06 -1.91 -13.45
C ILE A 136 -0.15 -1.81 -14.37
N ARG A 137 -0.34 -2.77 -15.27
CA ARG A 137 -1.47 -2.77 -16.20
C ARG A 137 -2.80 -2.81 -15.44
N TRP A 138 -2.89 -3.67 -14.44
CA TRP A 138 -4.10 -3.78 -13.62
C TRP A 138 -4.39 -2.47 -12.87
N LEU A 139 -3.36 -1.82 -12.32
CA LEU A 139 -3.52 -0.54 -11.63
C LEU A 139 -4.07 0.55 -12.55
N LEU A 140 -3.76 0.50 -13.84
CA LEU A 140 -4.20 1.50 -14.82
C LEU A 140 -5.57 1.20 -15.41
N GLU A 141 -6.13 0.03 -15.19
CA GLU A 141 -7.50 -0.31 -15.60
C GLU A 141 -8.52 0.45 -14.74
N ASP A 142 -9.64 0.76 -15.32
CA ASP A 142 -10.75 1.44 -14.62
C ASP A 142 -11.64 0.47 -13.85
#